data_ec7c6b67346831d17854dde220adfd06
#
_entry.id   ec7c6b67346831d17854dde220adfd06
#
_cell.length_a   1.000
_cell.length_b   1.000
_cell.length_c   1.000
_cell.angle_alpha   90.00
_cell.angle_beta   90.00
_cell.angle_gamma   90.00
#
_symmetry.space_group_name_H-M   'P 1'
#
loop_
_entity.id
_entity.type
_entity.pdbx_description
1 polymer ?
#
loop_
_entity_poly.entity_id
_entity_poly.type
_entity_poly.pdbx_seq_one_letter_code
_entity_poly.pdbx_strand_id
1 'polypeptide(L)'
;LIAKIYFEQTYDDFYPAADRIYRIYGNYSMPGEEGGEPSLMLSGYTSGGVAPGLKTEIPAIEAATRFTVFNFSDKEDVFFTANEERRSGKFIMADSCFFDVLPRPMLIGNAKEVLARPMYALVSETLARSIGHGENVVGKNIRLDSYPNNTIIIGGIFEEMPENSHIQYDAIVSLASISKFFWDGTDNWIGNERYGSFVKLHPSASPESITPAIEKAKGKYLDTESLQKAGYQVSYTLQPLTGLHSSDPATGRMSIMLALLAFALLFTAVMNYILIVISSMVGRSKQVAIQKCYGASGRNISGSILTETLLHLFLSLGIAVLFVIAFRTTAEELLNVRISSLLSWSSGVILTGVCLIVFIITGLIPSSLFSRIPVATAFRRYSKSKRHWKRALLLVQFTACTLLTILLIIIARQYHMLVNDNPGYSFDRLLYCQTEGVAPAARAKAIEELRRLP
;
A
#
# COMPACT_ATOMS: atom_id res chain seq x y z
N LEU A 1 9.37 -1.82 -10.32
CA LEU A 1 8.79 -0.47 -10.27
C LEU A 1 7.35 -0.46 -10.77
N ILE A 2 7.07 -0.89 -12.00
CA ILE A 2 5.71 -0.89 -12.57
C ILE A 2 4.74 -1.70 -11.71
N ALA A 3 5.13 -2.90 -11.28
CA ALA A 3 4.32 -3.74 -10.39
C ALA A 3 4.10 -3.07 -9.01
N LYS A 4 5.09 -2.35 -8.48
CA LYS A 4 4.94 -1.59 -7.23
C LYS A 4 3.96 -0.42 -7.40
N ILE A 5 4.03 0.32 -8.52
CA ILE A 5 3.07 1.39 -8.81
C ILE A 5 1.63 0.83 -8.89
N TYR A 6 1.46 -0.31 -9.58
CA TYR A 6 0.16 -0.96 -9.65
C TYR A 6 -0.34 -1.40 -8.27
N PHE A 7 0.54 -1.99 -7.46
CA PHE A 7 0.24 -2.39 -6.08
C PHE A 7 -0.23 -1.20 -5.24
N GLU A 8 0.46 -0.04 -5.32
CA GLU A 8 0.07 1.19 -4.61
C GLU A 8 -1.27 1.77 -5.07
N GLN A 9 -1.63 1.56 -6.34
CA GLN A 9 -2.90 2.05 -6.90
C GLN A 9 -4.08 1.12 -6.63
N THR A 10 -3.83 -0.12 -6.23
CA THR A 10 -4.87 -1.14 -5.98
C THR A 10 -5.08 -1.44 -4.50
N TYR A 11 -4.77 -0.46 -3.64
CA TYR A 11 -5.07 -0.60 -2.21
C TYR A 11 -6.57 -0.74 -1.98
N ASP A 12 -6.94 -1.74 -1.19
CA ASP A 12 -8.31 -2.06 -0.78
C ASP A 12 -9.31 -2.38 -1.90
N ASP A 13 -8.86 -2.48 -3.17
CA ASP A 13 -9.71 -2.83 -4.32
C ASP A 13 -10.23 -4.27 -4.27
N PHE A 14 -9.64 -5.12 -3.44
CA PHE A 14 -10.03 -6.53 -3.31
C PHE A 14 -11.35 -6.73 -2.56
N TYR A 15 -11.86 -5.72 -1.87
CA TYR A 15 -13.14 -5.84 -1.18
C TYR A 15 -14.30 -5.86 -2.17
N PRO A 16 -15.25 -6.82 -2.05
CA PRO A 16 -16.49 -6.77 -2.81
C PRO A 16 -17.21 -5.44 -2.57
N ALA A 17 -17.56 -4.75 -3.64
CA ALA A 17 -18.20 -3.43 -3.61
C ALA A 17 -17.34 -2.34 -2.89
N ALA A 18 -16.01 -2.37 -3.06
CA ALA A 18 -15.09 -1.36 -2.53
C ALA A 18 -15.46 0.08 -2.93
N ASP A 19 -16.05 0.24 -4.11
CA ASP A 19 -16.60 1.51 -4.65
C ASP A 19 -17.73 2.10 -3.82
N ARG A 20 -18.39 1.31 -2.96
CA ARG A 20 -19.50 1.72 -2.10
C ARG A 20 -19.12 1.79 -0.62
N ILE A 21 -17.88 1.49 -0.30
CA ILE A 21 -17.36 1.54 1.07
C ILE A 21 -16.66 2.87 1.29
N TYR A 22 -17.01 3.53 2.39
CA TYR A 22 -16.46 4.83 2.75
C TYR A 22 -15.98 4.82 4.19
N ARG A 23 -14.82 5.45 4.42
CA ARG A 23 -14.33 5.77 5.76
C ARG A 23 -14.94 7.08 6.23
N ILE A 24 -15.37 7.13 7.47
CA ILE A 24 -15.86 8.36 8.09
C ILE A 24 -14.66 9.11 8.69
N TYR A 25 -14.49 10.35 8.26
CA TYR A 25 -13.52 11.28 8.81
C TYR A 25 -14.21 12.29 9.72
N GLY A 26 -13.65 12.53 10.89
CA GLY A 26 -14.04 13.60 11.78
C GLY A 26 -13.23 14.86 11.50
N ASN A 27 -13.93 15.98 11.24
CA ASN A 27 -13.32 17.29 11.16
C ASN A 27 -13.62 18.01 12.47
N TYR A 28 -12.58 18.25 13.26
CA TYR A 28 -12.67 18.88 14.57
C TYR A 28 -12.00 20.24 14.50
N SER A 29 -12.75 21.31 14.81
CA SER A 29 -12.19 22.64 15.00
C SER A 29 -12.16 22.93 16.49
N MET A 30 -11.00 23.29 17.00
CA MET A 30 -10.79 23.64 18.40
C MET A 30 -10.48 25.13 18.49
N PRO A 31 -10.94 25.82 19.56
CA PRO A 31 -10.59 27.23 19.77
C PRO A 31 -9.06 27.35 19.85
N GLY A 32 -8.51 28.36 19.16
CA GLY A 32 -7.08 28.67 19.26
C GLY A 32 -6.72 29.10 20.70
N GLU A 33 -5.45 28.90 21.09
CA GLU A 33 -4.93 29.53 22.29
C GLU A 33 -5.13 31.04 22.24
N GLU A 34 -5.22 31.73 23.38
CA GLU A 34 -5.63 33.12 23.54
C GLU A 34 -5.34 34.05 22.33
N GLY A 35 -6.37 34.26 21.45
CA GLY A 35 -6.28 35.13 20.28
C GLY A 35 -5.73 34.49 18.99
N GLY A 36 -5.46 33.17 18.98
CA GLY A 36 -5.04 32.41 17.80
C GLY A 36 -6.19 32.00 16.90
N GLU A 37 -5.87 31.67 15.62
CA GLU A 37 -6.85 31.07 14.71
C GLU A 37 -7.28 29.67 15.20
N PRO A 38 -8.55 29.26 14.97
CA PRO A 38 -9.01 27.92 15.30
C PRO A 38 -8.16 26.84 14.62
N SER A 39 -7.71 25.85 15.36
CA SER A 39 -6.99 24.71 14.78
C SER A 39 -7.99 23.73 14.18
N LEU A 40 -7.85 23.41 12.88
CA LEU A 40 -8.64 22.41 12.21
C LEU A 40 -7.87 21.08 12.22
N MET A 41 -8.46 20.07 12.84
CA MET A 41 -7.91 18.71 12.88
C MET A 41 -8.80 17.77 12.07
N LEU A 42 -8.26 17.24 10.96
CA LEU A 42 -8.87 16.16 10.20
C LEU A 42 -8.38 14.82 10.77
N SER A 43 -9.28 14.01 11.28
CA SER A 43 -8.96 12.70 11.86
C SER A 43 -9.64 11.59 11.09
N GLY A 44 -8.88 10.54 10.72
CA GLY A 44 -9.44 9.29 10.22
C GLY A 44 -10.07 8.42 11.30
N TYR A 45 -10.05 8.87 12.56
CA TYR A 45 -10.71 8.23 13.68
C TYR A 45 -11.87 9.09 14.18
N THR A 46 -12.95 8.43 14.58
CA THR A 46 -14.15 9.04 15.12
C THR A 46 -14.46 8.48 16.51
N SER A 47 -15.39 9.08 17.22
CA SER A 47 -15.95 8.50 18.43
C SER A 47 -16.84 7.29 18.11
N GLY A 48 -16.96 6.38 19.08
CA GLY A 48 -17.56 5.07 18.89
C GLY A 48 -19.01 5.05 18.42
N GLY A 49 -19.85 5.99 18.86
CA GLY A 49 -21.28 6.08 18.51
C GLY A 49 -21.56 6.52 17.07
N VAL A 50 -20.56 7.09 16.37
CA VAL A 50 -20.79 7.75 15.06
C VAL A 50 -21.27 6.76 14.00
N ALA A 51 -20.52 5.69 13.71
CA ALA A 51 -20.88 4.75 12.65
C ALA A 51 -22.24 4.06 12.89
N PRO A 52 -22.50 3.45 14.04
CA PRO A 52 -23.81 2.82 14.29
C PRO A 52 -24.96 3.83 14.36
N GLY A 53 -24.72 5.03 14.89
CA GLY A 53 -25.73 6.08 14.90
C GLY A 53 -26.11 6.57 13.51
N LEU A 54 -25.12 6.79 12.63
CA LEU A 54 -25.39 7.13 11.23
C LEU A 54 -26.17 6.02 10.51
N LYS A 55 -25.82 4.75 10.76
CA LYS A 55 -26.58 3.61 10.21
C LYS A 55 -28.04 3.61 10.65
N THR A 56 -28.31 3.96 11.91
CA THR A 56 -29.67 3.98 12.47
C THR A 56 -30.50 5.12 11.85
N GLU A 57 -29.88 6.28 11.61
CA GLU A 57 -30.56 7.49 11.17
C GLU A 57 -30.69 7.64 9.67
N ILE A 58 -29.81 6.97 8.90
CA ILE A 58 -29.70 7.18 7.45
C ILE A 58 -29.97 5.85 6.70
N PRO A 59 -31.18 5.66 6.16
CA PRO A 59 -31.54 4.42 5.44
C PRO A 59 -30.66 4.12 4.22
N ALA A 60 -30.03 5.14 3.62
CA ALA A 60 -29.11 4.99 2.49
C ALA A 60 -27.80 4.29 2.86
N ILE A 61 -27.49 4.11 4.13
CA ILE A 61 -26.37 3.33 4.62
C ILE A 61 -26.82 1.87 4.74
N GLU A 62 -26.26 0.98 3.93
CA GLU A 62 -26.55 -0.47 3.90
C GLU A 62 -26.00 -1.16 5.17
N ALA A 63 -24.76 -0.88 5.53
CA ALA A 63 -24.09 -1.41 6.71
C ALA A 63 -23.08 -0.39 7.26
N ALA A 64 -22.78 -0.48 8.54
CA ALA A 64 -21.76 0.33 9.19
C ALA A 64 -20.97 -0.52 10.18
N THR A 65 -19.70 -0.20 10.38
CA THR A 65 -18.82 -0.86 11.32
C THR A 65 -17.80 0.10 11.89
N ARG A 66 -17.23 -0.30 13.02
CA ARG A 66 -16.13 0.39 13.67
C ARG A 66 -15.13 -0.61 14.23
N PHE A 67 -13.88 -0.20 14.25
CA PHE A 67 -12.83 -0.96 14.91
C PHE A 67 -11.90 -0.02 15.69
N THR A 68 -11.18 -0.55 16.63
CA THR A 68 -10.09 0.15 17.33
C THR A 68 -8.87 -0.77 17.44
N VAL A 69 -7.70 -0.18 17.52
CA VAL A 69 -6.44 -0.90 17.71
C VAL A 69 -6.11 -1.01 19.21
N PHE A 70 -5.38 -2.04 19.61
CA PHE A 70 -4.83 -2.14 20.97
C PHE A 70 -3.68 -1.16 21.16
N ASN A 71 -2.87 -1.00 20.11
CA ASN A 71 -1.74 -0.08 20.12
C ASN A 71 -1.78 0.81 18.86
N PHE A 72 -1.68 2.13 19.02
CA PHE A 72 -1.62 3.10 17.93
C PHE A 72 -0.24 3.20 17.28
N SER A 73 0.76 2.48 17.78
CA SER A 73 2.05 2.34 17.10
C SER A 73 1.97 1.24 16.04
N ASP A 74 2.78 1.33 14.98
CA ASP A 74 2.87 0.29 13.93
C ASP A 74 3.51 -1.02 14.44
N LYS A 75 3.74 -1.15 15.75
CA LYS A 75 4.30 -2.36 16.37
C LYS A 75 3.24 -3.42 16.56
N GLU A 76 3.66 -4.66 16.38
CA GLU A 76 2.84 -5.83 16.71
C GLU A 76 2.59 -5.93 18.22
N ASP A 77 1.39 -6.40 18.58
CA ASP A 77 1.06 -6.74 19.94
C ASP A 77 1.68 -8.08 20.32
N VAL A 78 2.26 -8.15 21.51
CA VAL A 78 2.79 -9.40 22.06
C VAL A 78 1.67 -10.14 22.76
N PHE A 79 1.58 -11.43 22.52
CA PHE A 79 0.61 -12.30 23.19
C PHE A 79 1.21 -13.67 23.56
N PHE A 80 0.54 -14.36 24.47
CA PHE A 80 0.89 -15.72 24.91
C PHE A 80 -0.22 -16.68 24.50
N THR A 81 0.19 -17.85 24.04
CA THR A 81 -0.73 -18.98 23.78
C THR A 81 -1.08 -19.70 25.08
N ALA A 82 -2.02 -20.64 25.02
CA ALA A 82 -2.35 -21.50 26.18
C ALA A 82 -1.15 -22.27 26.75
N ASN A 83 -0.13 -22.51 25.93
CA ASN A 83 1.12 -23.21 26.33
C ASN A 83 2.21 -22.23 26.80
N GLU A 84 1.86 -20.96 27.09
CA GLU A 84 2.78 -19.87 27.47
C GLU A 84 3.86 -19.56 26.40
N GLU A 85 3.63 -19.93 25.14
CA GLU A 85 4.52 -19.54 24.05
C GLU A 85 4.29 -18.07 23.69
N ARG A 86 5.36 -17.29 23.68
CA ARG A 86 5.34 -15.88 23.28
C ARG A 86 5.29 -15.75 21.77
N ARG A 87 4.33 -14.99 21.27
CA ARG A 87 4.11 -14.67 19.85
C ARG A 87 3.83 -13.18 19.69
N SER A 88 3.85 -12.73 18.44
CA SER A 88 3.42 -11.36 18.09
C SER A 88 2.45 -11.38 16.92
N GLY A 89 1.63 -10.34 16.82
CA GLY A 89 0.69 -10.14 15.73
C GLY A 89 -0.06 -8.81 15.90
N LYS A 90 -0.72 -8.36 14.86
CA LYS A 90 -1.53 -7.13 14.88
C LYS A 90 -2.96 -7.44 15.34
N PHE A 91 -3.34 -6.90 16.48
CA PHE A 91 -4.66 -7.08 17.07
C PHE A 91 -5.52 -5.82 16.92
N ILE A 92 -6.75 -6.01 16.48
CA ILE A 92 -7.79 -4.99 16.51
C ILE A 92 -8.99 -5.48 17.30
N MET A 93 -9.84 -4.55 17.74
CA MET A 93 -11.17 -4.87 18.25
C MET A 93 -12.21 -4.34 17.28
N ALA A 94 -13.16 -5.17 16.86
CA ALA A 94 -14.22 -4.77 15.95
C ALA A 94 -15.59 -5.30 16.37
N ASP A 95 -16.65 -4.63 15.88
CA ASP A 95 -18.03 -5.06 16.12
C ASP A 95 -18.43 -6.24 15.22
N SER A 96 -19.60 -6.83 15.50
CA SER A 96 -20.10 -7.99 14.76
C SER A 96 -20.46 -7.71 13.29
N CYS A 97 -20.55 -6.44 12.91
CA CYS A 97 -20.85 -6.00 11.54
C CYS A 97 -19.57 -5.77 10.69
N PHE A 98 -18.40 -6.01 11.26
CA PHE A 98 -17.13 -5.70 10.60
C PHE A 98 -17.01 -6.37 9.23
N PHE A 99 -17.33 -7.66 9.11
CA PHE A 99 -17.27 -8.38 7.85
C PHE A 99 -18.50 -8.16 6.95
N ASP A 100 -19.56 -7.50 7.41
CA ASP A 100 -20.65 -7.03 6.57
C ASP A 100 -20.19 -5.82 5.69
N VAL A 101 -19.22 -5.02 6.19
CA VAL A 101 -18.68 -3.85 5.50
C VAL A 101 -17.34 -4.16 4.84
N LEU A 102 -16.42 -4.82 5.55
CA LEU A 102 -15.06 -5.16 5.12
C LEU A 102 -14.89 -6.70 5.06
N PRO A 103 -15.55 -7.36 4.11
CA PRO A 103 -15.65 -8.82 4.10
C PRO A 103 -14.31 -9.52 3.84
N ARG A 104 -14.06 -10.58 4.62
CA ARG A 104 -13.02 -11.57 4.34
C ARG A 104 -13.63 -12.97 4.38
N PRO A 105 -13.19 -13.90 3.53
CA PRO A 105 -13.65 -15.27 3.58
C PRO A 105 -13.34 -15.92 4.93
N MET A 106 -14.34 -16.57 5.52
CA MET A 106 -14.14 -17.39 6.70
C MET A 106 -13.72 -18.79 6.31
N LEU A 107 -12.66 -19.29 6.91
CA LEU A 107 -12.20 -20.67 6.75
C LEU A 107 -12.86 -21.58 7.78
N ILE A 108 -13.01 -21.10 9.02
CA ILE A 108 -13.67 -21.83 10.12
C ILE A 108 -14.48 -20.83 10.96
N GLY A 109 -15.73 -21.17 11.26
CA GLY A 109 -16.60 -20.37 12.11
C GLY A 109 -17.42 -19.33 11.36
N ASN A 110 -18.19 -18.53 12.13
CA ASN A 110 -19.03 -17.44 11.64
C ASN A 110 -18.58 -16.14 12.30
N ALA A 111 -18.13 -15.18 11.50
CA ALA A 111 -17.57 -13.93 12.00
C ALA A 111 -18.56 -13.15 12.88
N LYS A 112 -19.83 -13.05 12.43
CA LYS A 112 -20.85 -12.29 13.15
C LYS A 112 -21.17 -12.88 14.52
N GLU A 113 -21.25 -14.22 14.61
CA GLU A 113 -21.51 -14.92 15.87
C GLU A 113 -20.32 -14.82 16.83
N VAL A 114 -19.09 -14.95 16.32
CA VAL A 114 -17.87 -14.87 17.13
C VAL A 114 -17.69 -13.44 17.68
N LEU A 115 -17.80 -12.43 16.82
CA LEU A 115 -17.61 -11.03 17.21
C LEU A 115 -18.78 -10.46 18.04
N ALA A 116 -19.92 -11.13 18.08
CA ALA A 116 -20.99 -10.79 19.02
C ALA A 116 -20.73 -11.26 20.46
N ARG A 117 -19.83 -12.22 20.67
CA ARG A 117 -19.53 -12.78 21.99
C ARG A 117 -18.35 -12.06 22.63
N PRO A 118 -18.48 -11.56 23.88
CA PRO A 118 -17.36 -10.97 24.58
C PRO A 118 -16.24 -11.98 24.83
N MET A 119 -14.99 -11.52 24.78
CA MET A 119 -13.76 -12.31 24.97
C MET A 119 -13.53 -13.40 23.93
N TYR A 120 -14.16 -13.29 22.75
CA TYR A 120 -13.86 -14.13 21.60
C TYR A 120 -13.08 -13.34 20.55
N ALA A 121 -12.29 -14.06 19.74
CA ALA A 121 -11.54 -13.49 18.64
C ALA A 121 -11.58 -14.37 17.39
N LEU A 122 -11.43 -13.72 16.25
CA LEU A 122 -11.07 -14.34 14.97
C LEU A 122 -9.56 -14.18 14.76
N VAL A 123 -8.91 -15.17 14.15
CA VAL A 123 -7.48 -15.12 13.80
C VAL A 123 -7.28 -15.39 12.32
N SER A 124 -6.23 -14.81 11.73
CA SER A 124 -5.85 -15.09 10.35
C SER A 124 -5.31 -16.51 10.20
N GLU A 125 -5.34 -17.02 8.97
CA GLU A 125 -4.80 -18.34 8.66
C GLU A 125 -3.34 -18.48 9.07
N THR A 126 -2.51 -17.46 8.82
CA THR A 126 -1.09 -17.46 9.16
C THR A 126 -0.88 -17.46 10.68
N LEU A 127 -1.64 -16.65 11.41
CA LEU A 127 -1.57 -16.63 12.86
C LEU A 127 -2.04 -17.98 13.45
N ALA A 128 -3.12 -18.55 12.93
CA ALA A 128 -3.63 -19.85 13.32
C ALA A 128 -2.58 -20.97 13.13
N ARG A 129 -1.88 -20.99 12.01
CA ARG A 129 -0.79 -21.94 11.75
C ARG A 129 0.36 -21.78 12.74
N SER A 130 0.71 -20.54 13.08
CA SER A 130 1.79 -20.26 14.04
C SER A 130 1.46 -20.70 15.47
N ILE A 131 0.19 -20.61 15.88
CA ILE A 131 -0.29 -21.02 17.21
C ILE A 131 -0.50 -22.54 17.27
N GLY A 132 -1.05 -23.10 16.18
CA GLY A 132 -1.56 -24.48 16.18
C GLY A 132 -0.54 -25.54 15.79
N HIS A 133 0.60 -25.17 15.18
CA HIS A 133 1.57 -26.13 14.64
C HIS A 133 0.93 -27.21 13.75
N GLY A 134 -0.16 -26.87 13.04
CA GLY A 134 -0.94 -27.80 12.19
C GLY A 134 -2.20 -28.35 12.83
N GLU A 135 -2.45 -28.10 14.12
CA GLU A 135 -3.69 -28.45 14.82
C GLU A 135 -4.77 -27.38 14.70
N ASN A 136 -6.02 -27.75 14.94
CA ASN A 136 -7.12 -26.77 15.03
C ASN A 136 -6.95 -25.90 16.28
N VAL A 137 -6.94 -24.58 16.10
CA VAL A 137 -6.77 -23.59 17.16
C VAL A 137 -8.10 -23.06 17.72
N VAL A 138 -9.24 -23.38 17.10
CA VAL A 138 -10.55 -22.94 17.58
C VAL A 138 -10.84 -23.54 18.96
N GLY A 139 -11.24 -22.68 19.90
CA GLY A 139 -11.43 -23.03 21.31
C GLY A 139 -10.17 -22.89 22.17
N LYS A 140 -8.98 -22.69 21.58
CA LYS A 140 -7.76 -22.41 22.36
C LYS A 140 -7.78 -20.97 22.89
N ASN A 141 -7.09 -20.77 24.00
CA ASN A 141 -6.98 -19.48 24.67
C ASN A 141 -5.70 -18.74 24.27
N ILE A 142 -5.80 -17.41 24.17
CA ILE A 142 -4.67 -16.51 24.03
C ILE A 142 -4.80 -15.37 25.03
N ARG A 143 -3.68 -14.71 25.34
CA ARG A 143 -3.62 -13.62 26.31
C ARG A 143 -2.63 -12.56 25.84
N LEU A 144 -3.08 -11.32 25.74
CA LEU A 144 -2.20 -10.20 25.41
C LEU A 144 -1.27 -9.88 26.58
N ASP A 145 -0.01 -9.60 26.30
CA ASP A 145 0.99 -9.23 27.30
C ASP A 145 0.60 -7.95 28.07
N SER A 146 0.06 -6.97 27.36
CA SER A 146 -0.44 -5.73 27.96
C SER A 146 -1.66 -5.92 28.86
N TYR A 147 -2.36 -7.05 28.77
CA TYR A 147 -3.59 -7.36 29.52
C TYR A 147 -3.56 -8.80 30.07
N PRO A 148 -2.64 -9.10 31.00
CA PRO A 148 -2.35 -10.47 31.44
C PRO A 148 -3.53 -11.18 32.15
N ASN A 149 -4.48 -10.43 32.65
CA ASN A 149 -5.66 -10.97 33.32
C ASN A 149 -6.83 -11.30 32.39
N ASN A 150 -6.71 -10.97 31.10
CA ASN A 150 -7.79 -11.10 30.13
C ASN A 150 -7.49 -12.27 29.17
N THR A 151 -8.28 -13.34 29.29
CA THR A 151 -8.17 -14.51 28.41
C THR A 151 -9.14 -14.38 27.26
N ILE A 152 -8.66 -14.51 26.03
CA ILE A 152 -9.41 -14.43 24.78
C ILE A 152 -9.50 -15.82 24.17
N ILE A 153 -10.69 -16.22 23.72
CA ILE A 153 -10.95 -17.52 23.11
C ILE A 153 -10.96 -17.36 21.58
N ILE A 154 -10.19 -18.18 20.86
CA ILE A 154 -10.24 -18.21 19.40
C ILE A 154 -11.54 -18.88 18.97
N GLY A 155 -12.43 -18.13 18.29
CA GLY A 155 -13.74 -18.59 17.86
C GLY A 155 -13.83 -18.95 16.37
N GLY A 156 -12.84 -18.55 15.56
CA GLY A 156 -12.83 -18.83 14.12
C GLY A 156 -11.55 -18.38 13.44
N ILE A 157 -11.42 -18.77 12.16
CA ILE A 157 -10.27 -18.48 11.32
C ILE A 157 -10.74 -17.84 10.02
N PHE A 158 -10.12 -16.73 9.64
CA PHE A 158 -10.37 -16.06 8.36
C PHE A 158 -9.14 -16.13 7.44
N GLU A 159 -9.38 -15.92 6.14
CA GLU A 159 -8.33 -15.87 5.12
C GLU A 159 -7.40 -14.67 5.36
N GLU A 160 -6.11 -14.84 5.10
CA GLU A 160 -5.07 -13.83 5.28
C GLU A 160 -5.43 -12.48 4.64
N MET A 161 -5.05 -11.39 5.33
CA MET A 161 -5.20 -10.03 4.77
C MET A 161 -4.20 -9.80 3.64
N PRO A 162 -4.65 -9.26 2.48
CA PRO A 162 -3.72 -8.81 1.45
C PRO A 162 -2.81 -7.68 1.96
N GLU A 163 -1.56 -7.67 1.49
CA GLU A 163 -0.60 -6.63 1.90
C GLU A 163 -0.99 -5.23 1.40
N ASN A 164 -1.81 -5.12 0.34
CA ASN A 164 -2.35 -3.87 -0.18
C ASN A 164 -3.68 -3.48 0.49
N SER A 165 -3.73 -3.55 1.80
CA SER A 165 -4.85 -3.04 2.60
C SER A 165 -4.39 -2.01 3.62
N HIS A 166 -5.20 -0.97 3.82
CA HIS A 166 -5.01 0.04 4.86
C HIS A 166 -5.13 -0.52 6.28
N ILE A 167 -5.97 -1.55 6.42
CA ILE A 167 -6.24 -2.17 7.72
C ILE A 167 -5.56 -3.51 7.73
N GLN A 168 -4.40 -3.58 8.39
CA GLN A 168 -3.63 -4.80 8.59
C GLN A 168 -3.90 -5.35 9.99
N TYR A 169 -4.37 -6.58 10.05
CA TYR A 169 -4.64 -7.29 11.31
C TYR A 169 -4.46 -8.79 11.13
N ASP A 170 -3.95 -9.42 12.17
CA ASP A 170 -3.80 -10.87 12.29
C ASP A 170 -4.89 -11.48 13.16
N ALA A 171 -5.45 -10.67 14.08
CA ALA A 171 -6.53 -11.08 14.96
C ALA A 171 -7.54 -9.94 15.18
N ILE A 172 -8.82 -10.32 15.26
CA ILE A 172 -9.93 -9.42 15.58
C ILE A 172 -10.59 -9.88 16.86
N VAL A 173 -10.47 -9.11 17.92
CA VAL A 173 -11.16 -9.34 19.19
C VAL A 173 -12.53 -8.69 19.15
N SER A 174 -13.54 -9.32 19.72
CA SER A 174 -14.88 -8.77 19.81
C SER A 174 -14.91 -7.43 20.55
N LEU A 175 -15.49 -6.39 19.94
CA LEU A 175 -15.69 -5.09 20.54
C LEU A 175 -16.63 -5.12 21.76
N ALA A 176 -17.47 -6.14 21.89
CA ALA A 176 -18.28 -6.37 23.09
C ALA A 176 -17.43 -6.57 24.36
N SER A 177 -16.10 -6.77 24.20
CA SER A 177 -15.15 -6.90 25.30
C SER A 177 -14.48 -5.58 25.70
N ILE A 178 -14.82 -4.44 25.06
CA ILE A 178 -14.08 -3.18 25.19
C ILE A 178 -13.83 -2.77 26.64
N SER A 179 -14.83 -2.90 27.52
CA SER A 179 -14.74 -2.54 28.92
C SER A 179 -13.74 -3.38 29.73
N LYS A 180 -13.26 -4.51 29.20
CA LYS A 180 -12.20 -5.33 29.80
C LYS A 180 -10.79 -4.80 29.48
N PHE A 181 -10.66 -4.01 28.43
CA PHE A 181 -9.37 -3.53 27.92
C PHE A 181 -9.24 -2.00 28.02
N PHE A 182 -10.32 -1.28 27.77
CA PHE A 182 -10.31 0.17 27.69
C PHE A 182 -11.54 0.74 28.39
N TRP A 183 -11.55 2.05 28.57
CA TRP A 183 -12.75 2.77 28.93
C TRP A 183 -13.82 2.61 27.85
N ASP A 184 -15.02 2.23 28.27
CA ASP A 184 -16.14 2.03 27.36
C ASP A 184 -16.74 3.39 26.96
N GLY A 185 -16.48 3.81 25.77
CA GLY A 185 -17.02 5.02 25.15
C GLY A 185 -17.61 4.70 23.77
N THR A 186 -18.12 3.47 23.60
CA THR A 186 -18.68 3.00 22.33
C THR A 186 -19.90 3.77 21.85
N ASP A 187 -20.66 4.38 22.74
CA ASP A 187 -21.87 5.17 22.41
C ASP A 187 -21.61 6.68 22.29
N ASN A 188 -20.40 7.12 22.62
CA ASN A 188 -20.03 8.53 22.53
C ASN A 188 -19.96 9.00 21.08
N TRP A 189 -20.36 10.26 20.87
CA TRP A 189 -20.22 10.94 19.57
C TRP A 189 -19.06 11.93 19.52
N ILE A 190 -18.46 12.26 20.67
CA ILE A 190 -17.28 13.13 20.82
C ILE A 190 -16.50 12.71 22.07
N GLY A 191 -15.20 12.99 22.10
CA GLY A 191 -14.33 12.80 23.27
C GLY A 191 -13.74 11.41 23.42
N ASN A 192 -13.87 10.54 22.42
CA ASN A 192 -13.23 9.23 22.34
C ASN A 192 -12.94 8.83 20.90
N GLU A 193 -12.14 9.65 20.22
CA GLU A 193 -11.81 9.53 18.80
C GLU A 193 -10.73 8.47 18.55
N ARG A 194 -11.06 7.22 18.85
CA ARG A 194 -10.15 6.07 18.66
C ARG A 194 -10.65 5.05 17.66
N TYR A 195 -11.85 5.23 17.10
CA TYR A 195 -12.46 4.23 16.24
C TYR A 195 -12.30 4.56 14.77
N GLY A 196 -11.68 3.64 14.02
CA GLY A 196 -11.77 3.63 12.56
C GLY A 196 -13.19 3.21 12.17
N SER A 197 -13.95 4.13 11.60
CA SER A 197 -15.38 3.95 11.29
C SER A 197 -15.60 3.87 9.79
N PHE A 198 -16.37 2.87 9.35
CA PHE A 198 -16.67 2.64 7.95
C PHE A 198 -18.17 2.44 7.72
N VAL A 199 -18.63 2.90 6.57
CA VAL A 199 -19.99 2.69 6.09
C VAL A 199 -20.00 2.14 4.67
N LYS A 200 -20.98 1.29 4.38
CA LYS A 200 -21.27 0.79 3.04
C LYS A 200 -22.60 1.40 2.61
N LEU A 201 -22.60 2.08 1.47
CA LEU A 201 -23.79 2.74 0.95
C LEU A 201 -24.61 1.80 0.05
N HIS A 202 -25.91 2.04 -0.03
CA HIS A 202 -26.75 1.43 -1.06
C HIS A 202 -26.28 1.83 -2.46
N PRO A 203 -26.48 0.97 -3.50
CA PRO A 203 -26.01 1.24 -4.86
C PRO A 203 -26.54 2.54 -5.48
N SER A 204 -27.68 3.03 -4.99
CA SER A 204 -28.33 4.25 -5.49
C SER A 204 -27.93 5.53 -4.72
N ALA A 205 -27.10 5.40 -3.67
CA ALA A 205 -26.71 6.52 -2.83
C ALA A 205 -25.32 7.03 -3.18
N SER A 206 -25.11 8.34 -3.08
CA SER A 206 -23.78 8.96 -3.17
C SER A 206 -23.44 9.71 -1.89
N PRO A 207 -22.14 9.91 -1.58
CA PRO A 207 -21.71 10.66 -0.40
C PRO A 207 -22.33 12.04 -0.31
N GLU A 208 -22.43 12.73 -1.45
CA GLU A 208 -22.99 14.07 -1.51
C GLU A 208 -24.48 14.08 -1.15
N SER A 209 -25.22 13.07 -1.58
CA SER A 209 -26.66 12.95 -1.32
C SER A 209 -27.01 12.74 0.14
N ILE A 210 -26.10 12.15 0.93
CA ILE A 210 -26.32 11.84 2.35
C ILE A 210 -25.68 12.84 3.32
N THR A 211 -24.83 13.74 2.84
CA THR A 211 -24.19 14.78 3.69
C THR A 211 -25.20 15.59 4.52
N PRO A 212 -26.35 16.06 3.99
CA PRO A 212 -27.36 16.75 4.81
C PRO A 212 -27.98 15.85 5.89
N ALA A 213 -28.11 14.55 5.60
CA ALA A 213 -28.62 13.59 6.57
C ALA A 213 -27.62 13.30 7.70
N ILE A 214 -26.32 13.31 7.39
CA ILE A 214 -25.24 13.19 8.40
C ILE A 214 -25.31 14.37 9.38
N GLU A 215 -25.43 15.61 8.87
CA GLU A 215 -25.54 16.80 9.72
C GLU A 215 -26.80 16.78 10.59
N LYS A 216 -27.92 16.32 10.04
CA LYS A 216 -29.16 16.15 10.80
C LYS A 216 -29.02 15.07 11.88
N ALA A 217 -28.41 13.93 11.56
CA ALA A 217 -28.17 12.85 12.52
C ALA A 217 -27.25 13.34 13.65
N LYS A 218 -26.16 14.03 13.32
CA LYS A 218 -25.27 14.64 14.31
C LYS A 218 -26.03 15.51 15.33
N GLY A 219 -26.94 16.37 14.86
CA GLY A 219 -27.74 17.26 15.73
C GLY A 219 -28.67 16.57 16.70
N LYS A 220 -28.92 15.24 16.54
CA LYS A 220 -29.69 14.47 17.53
C LYS A 220 -28.85 14.00 18.73
N TYR A 221 -27.56 13.81 18.51
CA TYR A 221 -26.64 13.21 19.49
C TYR A 221 -25.67 14.21 20.11
N LEU A 222 -25.46 15.35 19.44
CA LEU A 222 -24.58 16.41 19.91
C LEU A 222 -25.35 17.72 20.09
N ASP A 223 -25.15 18.35 21.23
CA ASP A 223 -25.58 19.74 21.43
C ASP A 223 -24.64 20.69 20.68
N THR A 224 -24.95 20.84 19.40
CA THR A 224 -24.13 21.65 18.47
C THR A 224 -24.10 23.13 18.86
N GLU A 225 -25.15 23.65 19.52
CA GLU A 225 -25.18 25.05 19.97
C GLU A 225 -24.23 25.28 21.14
N SER A 226 -24.21 24.42 22.11
CA SER A 226 -23.27 24.48 23.24
C SER A 226 -21.83 24.32 22.81
N LEU A 227 -21.56 23.39 21.87
CA LEU A 227 -20.21 23.19 21.28
C LEU A 227 -19.76 24.45 20.55
N GLN A 228 -20.61 25.05 19.70
CA GLN A 228 -20.27 26.29 18.99
C GLN A 228 -20.01 27.47 19.93
N LYS A 229 -20.81 27.61 20.98
CA LYS A 229 -20.58 28.64 22.02
C LYS A 229 -19.24 28.45 22.73
N ALA A 230 -18.80 27.21 22.88
CA ALA A 230 -17.50 26.87 23.45
C ALA A 230 -16.35 26.95 22.41
N GLY A 231 -16.63 27.32 21.15
CA GLY A 231 -15.63 27.44 20.08
C GLY A 231 -15.29 26.14 19.37
N TYR A 232 -15.99 25.04 19.67
CA TYR A 232 -15.79 23.75 19.02
C TYR A 232 -16.73 23.55 17.84
N GLN A 233 -16.21 23.04 16.72
CA GLN A 233 -17.02 22.60 15.60
C GLN A 233 -16.67 21.17 15.26
N VAL A 234 -17.68 20.34 15.01
CA VAL A 234 -17.53 18.94 14.63
C VAL A 234 -18.35 18.69 13.37
N SER A 235 -17.73 18.12 12.34
CA SER A 235 -18.44 17.62 11.17
C SER A 235 -17.85 16.28 10.73
N TYR A 236 -18.65 15.51 10.01
CA TYR A 236 -18.24 14.21 9.50
C TYR A 236 -18.30 14.20 7.99
N THR A 237 -17.25 13.68 7.35
CA THR A 237 -17.15 13.54 5.90
C THR A 237 -16.86 12.09 5.53
N LEU A 238 -17.31 11.68 4.34
CA LEU A 238 -17.08 10.35 3.81
C LEU A 238 -15.99 10.39 2.75
N GLN A 239 -14.99 9.54 2.89
CA GLN A 239 -13.94 9.34 1.90
C GLN A 239 -14.01 7.91 1.34
N PRO A 240 -13.96 7.74 0.00
CA PRO A 240 -14.02 6.42 -0.60
C PRO A 240 -12.83 5.57 -0.19
N LEU A 241 -13.08 4.30 0.13
CA LEU A 241 -12.04 3.36 0.59
C LEU A 241 -10.90 3.23 -0.43
N THR A 242 -11.24 3.03 -1.69
CA THR A 242 -10.27 2.85 -2.80
C THR A 242 -9.41 4.09 -3.07
N GLY A 243 -9.84 5.26 -2.60
CA GLY A 243 -9.11 6.52 -2.75
C GLY A 243 -8.21 6.89 -1.56
N LEU A 244 -8.35 6.22 -0.43
CA LEU A 244 -7.67 6.62 0.82
C LEU A 244 -6.14 6.63 0.67
N HIS A 245 -5.59 5.57 0.09
CA HIS A 245 -4.14 5.45 -0.09
C HIS A 245 -3.59 6.40 -1.15
N SER A 246 -4.27 6.52 -2.27
CA SER A 246 -3.84 7.39 -3.37
C SER A 246 -4.06 8.88 -3.09
N SER A 247 -4.97 9.24 -2.20
CA SER A 247 -5.23 10.63 -1.79
C SER A 247 -4.19 11.17 -0.80
N ASP A 248 -3.38 10.29 -0.18
CA ASP A 248 -2.25 10.75 0.62
C ASP A 248 -1.20 11.43 -0.27
N PRO A 249 -0.87 12.72 -0.01
CA PRO A 249 0.08 13.47 -0.85
C PRO A 249 1.48 12.84 -0.91
N ALA A 250 1.89 12.09 0.11
CA ALA A 250 3.18 11.42 0.13
C ALA A 250 3.18 10.22 -0.83
N THR A 251 2.15 9.39 -0.77
CA THR A 251 1.94 8.23 -1.66
C THR A 251 1.79 8.65 -3.11
N GLY A 252 1.01 9.71 -3.38
CA GLY A 252 0.86 10.26 -4.73
C GLY A 252 2.19 10.73 -5.32
N ARG A 253 2.98 11.48 -4.56
CA ARG A 253 4.32 11.95 -4.98
C ARG A 253 5.28 10.77 -5.21
N MET A 254 5.29 9.78 -4.33
CA MET A 254 6.09 8.56 -4.48
C MET A 254 5.73 7.82 -5.77
N SER A 255 4.46 7.62 -6.04
CA SER A 255 3.98 6.94 -7.26
C SER A 255 4.39 7.67 -8.53
N ILE A 256 4.31 9.00 -8.56
CA ILE A 256 4.78 9.83 -9.68
C ILE A 256 6.30 9.70 -9.87
N MET A 257 7.08 9.75 -8.79
CA MET A 257 8.54 9.57 -8.86
C MET A 257 8.92 8.19 -9.39
N LEU A 258 8.25 7.13 -8.90
CA LEU A 258 8.48 5.76 -9.38
C LEU A 258 8.10 5.61 -10.86
N ALA A 259 7.01 6.24 -11.30
CA ALA A 259 6.58 6.23 -12.70
C ALA A 259 7.59 6.94 -13.62
N LEU A 260 8.07 8.11 -13.21
CA LEU A 260 9.10 8.85 -13.95
C LEU A 260 10.40 8.06 -14.05
N LEU A 261 10.83 7.42 -12.95
CA LEU A 261 12.02 6.58 -12.92
C LEU A 261 11.85 5.35 -13.81
N ALA A 262 10.71 4.65 -13.73
CA ALA A 262 10.42 3.50 -14.58
C ALA A 262 10.41 3.87 -16.06
N PHE A 263 9.79 5.01 -16.40
CA PHE A 263 9.78 5.54 -17.77
C PHE A 263 11.19 5.87 -18.27
N ALA A 264 12.00 6.57 -17.46
CA ALA A 264 13.36 6.96 -17.84
C ALA A 264 14.26 5.73 -18.08
N LEU A 265 14.17 4.72 -17.20
CA LEU A 265 14.93 3.46 -17.35
C LEU A 265 14.49 2.69 -18.59
N LEU A 266 13.17 2.55 -18.80
CA LEU A 266 12.64 1.86 -19.97
C LEU A 266 12.98 2.59 -21.26
N PHE A 267 12.84 3.90 -21.30
CA PHE A 267 13.22 4.75 -22.44
C PHE A 267 14.71 4.57 -22.78
N THR A 268 15.58 4.65 -21.79
CA THR A 268 17.02 4.48 -21.96
C THR A 268 17.36 3.09 -22.50
N ALA A 269 16.75 2.03 -21.96
CA ALA A 269 16.95 0.66 -22.40
C ALA A 269 16.50 0.45 -23.86
N VAL A 270 15.30 0.92 -24.21
CA VAL A 270 14.74 0.83 -25.57
C VAL A 270 15.60 1.60 -26.56
N MET A 271 16.01 2.82 -26.21
CA MET A 271 16.86 3.65 -27.07
C MET A 271 18.24 3.02 -27.30
N ASN A 272 18.85 2.49 -26.24
CA ASN A 272 20.13 1.79 -26.35
C ASN A 272 20.02 0.57 -27.26
N TYR A 273 18.99 -0.25 -27.11
CA TYR A 273 18.74 -1.39 -27.98
C TYR A 273 18.56 -0.96 -29.46
N ILE A 274 17.72 0.05 -29.72
CA ILE A 274 17.52 0.59 -31.07
C ILE A 274 18.84 1.06 -31.68
N LEU A 275 19.71 1.76 -30.93
CA LEU A 275 21.01 2.21 -31.40
C LEU A 275 21.94 1.04 -31.76
N ILE A 276 21.95 -0.01 -30.93
CA ILE A 276 22.75 -1.22 -31.21
C ILE A 276 22.26 -1.90 -32.49
N VAL A 277 20.94 -2.12 -32.60
CA VAL A 277 20.34 -2.75 -33.77
C VAL A 277 20.63 -1.94 -35.02
N ILE A 278 20.40 -0.63 -35.05
CA ILE A 278 20.69 0.21 -36.19
C ILE A 278 22.20 0.25 -36.52
N SER A 279 23.06 0.20 -35.51
CA SER A 279 24.52 0.15 -35.76
C SER A 279 24.95 -1.16 -36.36
N SER A 280 24.41 -2.29 -35.93
CA SER A 280 24.68 -3.62 -36.52
C SER A 280 24.14 -3.75 -37.94
N MET A 281 23.06 -3.04 -38.25
CA MET A 281 22.46 -3.00 -39.58
C MET A 281 23.45 -2.54 -40.69
N VAL A 282 24.26 -1.54 -40.40
CA VAL A 282 25.24 -1.02 -41.38
C VAL A 282 26.21 -2.15 -41.80
N GLY A 283 26.59 -2.99 -40.84
CA GLY A 283 27.42 -4.18 -41.13
C GLY A 283 26.69 -5.28 -41.91
N ARG A 284 25.39 -5.47 -41.63
CA ARG A 284 24.56 -6.52 -42.26
C ARG A 284 23.87 -6.08 -43.56
N SER A 285 23.99 -4.81 -43.98
CA SER A 285 23.29 -4.28 -45.16
C SER A 285 23.68 -5.04 -46.46
N LYS A 286 24.93 -5.43 -46.60
CA LYS A 286 25.37 -6.27 -47.72
C LYS A 286 24.72 -7.66 -47.70
N GLN A 287 24.61 -8.29 -46.55
CA GLN A 287 23.97 -9.60 -46.39
C GLN A 287 22.49 -9.54 -46.77
N VAL A 288 21.78 -8.49 -46.35
CA VAL A 288 20.38 -8.24 -46.73
C VAL A 288 20.25 -8.00 -48.24
N ALA A 289 21.18 -7.27 -48.84
CA ALA A 289 21.18 -7.07 -50.28
C ALA A 289 21.38 -8.40 -51.08
N ILE A 290 22.31 -9.26 -50.63
CA ILE A 290 22.53 -10.58 -51.17
C ILE A 290 21.27 -11.44 -51.06
N GLN A 291 20.65 -11.48 -49.88
CA GLN A 291 19.37 -12.21 -49.69
C GLN A 291 18.27 -11.74 -50.64
N LYS A 292 18.16 -10.42 -50.87
CA LYS A 292 17.19 -9.86 -51.85
C LYS A 292 17.53 -10.26 -53.29
N CYS A 293 18.82 -10.32 -53.66
CA CYS A 293 19.24 -10.80 -54.97
C CYS A 293 18.87 -12.28 -55.20
N TYR A 294 18.86 -13.08 -54.12
CA TYR A 294 18.39 -14.48 -54.14
C TYR A 294 16.87 -14.62 -53.98
N GLY A 295 16.12 -13.54 -54.10
CA GLY A 295 14.66 -13.56 -54.10
C GLY A 295 13.99 -13.45 -52.72
N ALA A 296 14.72 -13.12 -51.65
CA ALA A 296 14.11 -12.89 -50.34
C ALA A 296 13.21 -11.66 -50.37
N SER A 297 11.95 -11.86 -49.98
CA SER A 297 10.98 -10.78 -49.86
C SER A 297 11.28 -9.89 -48.61
N GLY A 298 10.79 -8.66 -48.64
CA GLY A 298 10.90 -7.79 -47.48
C GLY A 298 10.26 -8.40 -46.21
N ARG A 299 9.27 -9.25 -46.39
CA ARG A 299 8.60 -9.97 -45.30
C ARG A 299 9.51 -11.01 -44.64
N ASN A 300 10.33 -11.72 -45.43
CA ASN A 300 11.27 -12.70 -44.90
C ASN A 300 12.36 -12.02 -44.07
N ILE A 301 12.85 -10.85 -44.52
CA ILE A 301 13.86 -10.07 -43.83
C ILE A 301 13.28 -9.53 -42.52
N SER A 302 12.06 -8.96 -42.55
CA SER A 302 11.35 -8.51 -41.35
C SER A 302 11.12 -9.64 -40.36
N GLY A 303 10.70 -10.81 -40.83
CA GLY A 303 10.52 -12.01 -40.01
C GLY A 303 11.78 -12.42 -39.25
N SER A 304 12.92 -12.44 -39.96
CA SER A 304 14.23 -12.77 -39.35
C SER A 304 14.59 -11.79 -38.20
N ILE A 305 14.38 -10.49 -38.43
CA ILE A 305 14.68 -9.47 -37.41
C ILE A 305 13.74 -9.57 -36.23
N LEU A 306 12.44 -9.80 -36.47
CA LEU A 306 11.47 -9.99 -35.40
C LEU A 306 11.78 -11.22 -34.56
N THR A 307 12.20 -12.33 -35.19
CA THR A 307 12.60 -13.55 -34.46
C THR A 307 13.84 -13.29 -33.59
N GLU A 308 14.85 -12.58 -34.15
CA GLU A 308 16.06 -12.18 -33.39
C GLU A 308 15.70 -11.29 -32.20
N THR A 309 14.80 -10.30 -32.39
CA THR A 309 14.32 -9.42 -31.30
C THR A 309 13.54 -10.20 -30.24
N LEU A 310 12.70 -11.14 -30.67
CA LEU A 310 11.92 -11.97 -29.75
C LEU A 310 12.85 -12.87 -28.91
N LEU A 311 13.88 -13.46 -29.52
CA LEU A 311 14.87 -14.25 -28.79
C LEU A 311 15.61 -13.42 -27.73
N HIS A 312 16.04 -12.20 -28.11
CA HIS A 312 16.70 -11.29 -27.18
C HIS A 312 15.76 -10.90 -26.03
N LEU A 313 14.47 -10.65 -26.31
CA LEU A 313 13.47 -10.34 -25.28
C LEU A 313 13.31 -11.50 -24.29
N PHE A 314 13.17 -12.74 -24.77
CA PHE A 314 13.05 -13.91 -23.90
C PHE A 314 14.30 -14.15 -23.07
N LEU A 315 15.49 -13.99 -23.66
CA LEU A 315 16.75 -14.13 -22.94
C LEU A 315 16.88 -13.06 -21.85
N SER A 316 16.56 -11.81 -22.17
CA SER A 316 16.58 -10.70 -21.21
C SER A 316 15.58 -10.91 -20.07
N LEU A 317 14.37 -11.39 -20.38
CA LEU A 317 13.36 -11.71 -19.37
C LEU A 317 13.84 -12.85 -18.45
N GLY A 318 14.44 -13.91 -19.01
CA GLY A 318 15.02 -15.00 -18.23
C GLY A 318 16.11 -14.50 -17.26
N ILE A 319 17.02 -13.66 -17.75
CA ILE A 319 18.05 -13.03 -16.90
C ILE A 319 17.41 -12.15 -15.82
N ALA A 320 16.39 -11.34 -16.16
CA ALA A 320 15.68 -10.51 -15.19
C ALA A 320 15.04 -11.34 -14.09
N VAL A 321 14.40 -12.46 -14.42
CA VAL A 321 13.83 -13.40 -13.43
C VAL A 321 14.91 -13.96 -12.51
N LEU A 322 16.07 -14.34 -13.04
CA LEU A 322 17.20 -14.82 -12.23
C LEU A 322 17.69 -13.74 -11.26
N PHE A 323 17.78 -12.46 -11.70
CA PHE A 323 18.12 -11.35 -10.80
C PHE A 323 17.07 -11.14 -9.70
N VAL A 324 15.78 -11.19 -10.04
CA VAL A 324 14.70 -11.08 -9.05
C VAL A 324 14.80 -12.19 -8.00
N ILE A 325 15.09 -13.42 -8.41
CA ILE A 325 15.25 -14.54 -7.48
C ILE A 325 16.50 -14.35 -6.61
N ALA A 326 17.64 -13.97 -7.23
CA ALA A 326 18.92 -13.81 -6.53
C ALA A 326 18.90 -12.69 -5.48
N PHE A 327 18.21 -11.59 -5.77
CA PHE A 327 18.14 -10.41 -4.90
C PHE A 327 16.77 -10.26 -4.20
N ARG A 328 16.03 -11.36 -4.08
CA ARG A 328 14.68 -11.37 -3.54
C ARG A 328 14.60 -10.70 -2.17
N THR A 329 15.39 -11.15 -1.21
CA THR A 329 15.36 -10.66 0.18
C THR A 329 15.64 -9.17 0.25
N THR A 330 16.71 -8.71 -0.41
CA THR A 330 17.05 -7.27 -0.45
C THR A 330 15.95 -6.44 -1.11
N ALA A 331 15.32 -6.96 -2.16
CA ALA A 331 14.23 -6.26 -2.84
C ALA A 331 12.96 -6.19 -1.97
N GLU A 332 12.62 -7.26 -1.26
CA GLU A 332 11.48 -7.30 -0.32
C GLU A 332 11.71 -6.34 0.86
N GLU A 333 12.92 -6.28 1.42
CA GLU A 333 13.29 -5.32 2.47
C GLU A 333 13.20 -3.86 1.99
N LEU A 334 13.76 -3.56 0.80
CA LEU A 334 13.75 -2.19 0.26
C LEU A 334 12.35 -1.70 -0.15
N LEU A 335 11.51 -2.61 -0.66
CA LEU A 335 10.16 -2.27 -1.10
C LEU A 335 9.13 -2.37 0.02
N ASN A 336 9.52 -2.97 1.15
CA ASN A 336 8.65 -3.30 2.28
C ASN A 336 7.37 -4.05 1.84
N VAL A 337 7.50 -4.94 0.84
CA VAL A 337 6.40 -5.75 0.27
C VAL A 337 6.98 -7.04 -0.25
N ARG A 338 6.30 -8.15 -0.07
CA ARG A 338 6.70 -9.45 -0.63
C ARG A 338 6.59 -9.42 -2.16
N ILE A 339 7.57 -9.99 -2.86
CA ILE A 339 7.56 -10.07 -4.33
C ILE A 339 6.34 -10.86 -4.84
N SER A 340 5.89 -11.87 -4.08
CA SER A 340 4.68 -12.63 -4.41
C SER A 340 3.43 -11.74 -4.49
N SER A 341 3.30 -10.75 -3.63
CA SER A 341 2.17 -9.81 -3.62
C SER A 341 2.22 -8.82 -4.77
N LEU A 342 3.44 -8.47 -5.24
CA LEU A 342 3.63 -7.63 -6.43
C LEU A 342 3.30 -8.35 -7.74
N LEU A 343 3.43 -9.69 -7.78
CA LEU A 343 3.22 -10.52 -8.98
C LEU A 343 1.81 -11.13 -9.00
N SER A 344 0.79 -10.30 -8.83
CA SER A 344 -0.61 -10.71 -9.04
C SER A 344 -0.91 -10.99 -10.52
N TRP A 345 -2.00 -11.69 -10.83
CA TRP A 345 -2.43 -11.94 -12.21
C TRP A 345 -2.57 -10.64 -13.00
N SER A 346 -3.18 -9.63 -12.42
CA SER A 346 -3.40 -8.33 -13.07
C SER A 346 -2.08 -7.59 -13.33
N SER A 347 -1.14 -7.59 -12.37
CA SER A 347 0.20 -7.01 -12.59
C SER A 347 0.98 -7.79 -13.66
N GLY A 348 0.81 -9.11 -13.75
CA GLY A 348 1.37 -9.95 -14.81
C GLY A 348 0.87 -9.57 -16.21
N VAL A 349 -0.42 -9.28 -16.35
CA VAL A 349 -1.01 -8.79 -17.61
C VAL A 349 -0.41 -7.43 -18.01
N ILE A 350 -0.26 -6.50 -17.05
CA ILE A 350 0.34 -5.18 -17.30
C ILE A 350 1.81 -5.33 -17.74
N LEU A 351 2.59 -6.14 -17.04
CA LEU A 351 4.00 -6.39 -17.40
C LEU A 351 4.11 -7.02 -18.79
N THR A 352 3.23 -7.97 -19.13
CA THR A 352 3.16 -8.57 -20.47
C THR A 352 2.83 -7.52 -21.54
N GLY A 353 1.89 -6.61 -21.24
CA GLY A 353 1.57 -5.48 -22.11
C GLY A 353 2.76 -4.55 -22.35
N VAL A 354 3.52 -4.23 -21.31
CA VAL A 354 4.75 -3.45 -21.43
C VAL A 354 5.80 -4.18 -22.29
N CYS A 355 6.02 -5.48 -22.07
CA CYS A 355 6.92 -6.28 -22.88
C CYS A 355 6.50 -6.31 -24.37
N LEU A 356 5.20 -6.39 -24.64
CA LEU A 356 4.66 -6.32 -25.99
C LEU A 356 4.92 -4.97 -26.66
N ILE A 357 4.71 -3.86 -25.93
CA ILE A 357 5.00 -2.51 -26.41
C ILE A 357 6.48 -2.36 -26.72
N VAL A 358 7.36 -2.81 -25.83
CA VAL A 358 8.81 -2.81 -26.05
C VAL A 358 9.17 -3.62 -27.28
N PHE A 359 8.63 -4.84 -27.46
CA PHE A 359 8.85 -5.67 -28.63
C PHE A 359 8.39 -4.98 -29.93
N ILE A 360 7.22 -4.34 -29.92
CA ILE A 360 6.72 -3.59 -31.09
C ILE A 360 7.69 -2.46 -31.45
N ILE A 361 8.12 -1.67 -30.50
CA ILE A 361 9.01 -0.53 -30.75
C ILE A 361 10.38 -1.01 -31.20
N THR A 362 10.96 -2.00 -30.51
CA THR A 362 12.33 -2.48 -30.77
C THR A 362 12.44 -3.44 -31.96
N GLY A 363 11.36 -4.13 -32.30
CA GLY A 363 11.31 -5.08 -33.41
C GLY A 363 10.73 -4.47 -34.70
N LEU A 364 9.54 -3.88 -34.66
CA LEU A 364 8.86 -3.40 -35.87
C LEU A 364 9.51 -2.17 -36.49
N ILE A 365 10.00 -1.20 -35.67
CA ILE A 365 10.64 -0.01 -36.22
C ILE A 365 11.93 -0.37 -37.00
N PRO A 366 12.90 -1.12 -36.42
CA PRO A 366 14.06 -1.55 -37.17
C PRO A 366 13.69 -2.44 -38.35
N SER A 367 12.79 -3.40 -38.20
CA SER A 367 12.41 -4.32 -39.26
C SER A 367 11.84 -3.61 -40.50
N SER A 368 11.00 -2.60 -40.28
CA SER A 368 10.43 -1.77 -41.35
C SER A 368 11.50 -0.93 -42.09
N LEU A 369 12.46 -0.42 -41.33
CA LEU A 369 13.60 0.33 -41.92
C LEU A 369 14.47 -0.57 -42.78
N PHE A 370 14.74 -1.82 -42.36
CA PHE A 370 15.55 -2.78 -43.12
C PHE A 370 14.88 -3.31 -44.36
N SER A 371 13.61 -3.68 -44.24
CA SER A 371 12.88 -4.23 -45.38
C SER A 371 12.80 -3.26 -46.57
N ARG A 372 12.91 -1.93 -46.30
CA ARG A 372 12.83 -0.87 -47.32
C ARG A 372 14.17 -0.49 -47.93
N ILE A 373 15.32 -1.04 -47.48
CA ILE A 373 16.63 -0.71 -48.06
C ILE A 373 16.71 -1.22 -49.52
N PRO A 374 16.93 -0.32 -50.52
CA PRO A 374 17.10 -0.73 -51.91
C PRO A 374 18.44 -1.47 -52.08
N VAL A 375 18.46 -2.51 -52.92
CA VAL A 375 19.65 -3.33 -53.17
C VAL A 375 20.82 -2.48 -53.68
N ALA A 376 20.55 -1.56 -54.60
CA ALA A 376 21.57 -0.67 -55.19
C ALA A 376 22.27 0.24 -54.14
N THR A 377 21.54 0.71 -53.11
CA THR A 377 22.11 1.55 -52.06
C THR A 377 22.88 0.73 -51.00
N ALA A 378 22.55 -0.52 -50.82
CA ALA A 378 23.26 -1.40 -49.89
C ALA A 378 24.68 -1.77 -50.39
N PHE A 379 24.89 -1.86 -51.69
CA PHE A 379 26.22 -2.10 -52.32
C PHE A 379 27.05 -0.81 -52.46
N ARG A 380 26.41 0.36 -52.65
CA ARG A 380 27.09 1.66 -52.59
C ARG A 380 27.15 2.06 -51.12
N ARG A 381 28.35 2.14 -50.50
CA ARG A 381 28.61 2.52 -49.10
C ARG A 381 27.45 3.33 -48.49
N TYR A 382 26.65 2.66 -47.66
CA TYR A 382 25.58 3.27 -46.85
C TYR A 382 26.15 4.16 -45.73
N SER A 383 27.08 5.04 -46.12
CA SER A 383 28.04 5.66 -45.20
C SER A 383 27.73 7.11 -44.79
N LYS A 384 26.73 7.79 -45.34
CA LYS A 384 26.65 9.24 -45.08
C LYS A 384 25.28 9.85 -44.74
N SER A 385 24.23 9.05 -44.55
CA SER A 385 22.94 9.66 -44.22
C SER A 385 22.69 9.69 -42.71
N LYS A 386 22.71 10.91 -42.16
CA LYS A 386 22.11 11.34 -40.91
C LYS A 386 22.76 10.86 -39.62
N ARG A 387 24.02 11.23 -39.43
CA ARG A 387 24.74 11.12 -38.15
C ARG A 387 24.14 11.99 -37.03
N HIS A 388 23.32 13.00 -37.37
CA HIS A 388 22.80 13.98 -36.42
C HIS A 388 21.77 13.41 -35.43
N TRP A 389 20.82 12.59 -35.89
CA TRP A 389 19.84 11.99 -35.02
C TRP A 389 20.41 11.02 -33.96
N LYS A 390 21.47 10.24 -34.35
CA LYS A 390 22.18 9.38 -33.40
C LYS A 390 22.87 10.20 -32.30
N ARG A 391 23.49 11.33 -32.69
CA ARG A 391 24.14 12.23 -31.72
C ARG A 391 23.10 12.90 -30.82
N ALA A 392 21.97 13.36 -31.35
CA ALA A 392 20.89 13.93 -30.58
C ALA A 392 20.32 12.92 -29.57
N LEU A 393 20.12 11.69 -30.00
CA LEU A 393 19.61 10.60 -29.12
C LEU A 393 20.59 10.25 -28.02
N LEU A 394 21.88 10.12 -28.34
CA LEU A 394 22.94 9.92 -27.35
C LEU A 394 23.01 11.09 -26.36
N LEU A 395 22.88 12.33 -26.85
CA LEU A 395 22.89 13.51 -25.97
C LEU A 395 21.71 13.46 -24.98
N VAL A 396 20.50 13.18 -25.46
CA VAL A 396 19.31 13.02 -24.58
C VAL A 396 19.55 11.91 -23.56
N GLN A 397 20.09 10.76 -23.98
CA GLN A 397 20.37 9.63 -23.10
C GLN A 397 21.41 9.99 -22.02
N PHE A 398 22.54 10.61 -22.42
CA PHE A 398 23.57 11.06 -21.46
C PHE A 398 23.00 12.09 -20.50
N THR A 399 22.20 13.06 -20.98
CA THR A 399 21.55 14.05 -20.12
C THR A 399 20.62 13.38 -19.10
N ALA A 400 19.79 12.43 -19.53
CA ALA A 400 18.90 11.70 -18.64
C ALA A 400 19.68 10.88 -17.59
N CYS A 401 20.73 10.15 -18.00
CA CYS A 401 21.57 9.39 -17.08
C CYS A 401 22.28 10.31 -16.07
N THR A 402 22.82 11.45 -16.52
CA THR A 402 23.49 12.42 -15.65
C THR A 402 22.50 13.00 -14.62
N LEU A 403 21.29 13.37 -15.06
CA LEU A 403 20.24 13.86 -14.18
C LEU A 403 19.88 12.83 -13.10
N LEU A 404 19.66 11.57 -13.51
CA LEU A 404 19.35 10.49 -12.55
C LEU A 404 20.50 10.25 -11.57
N THR A 405 21.75 10.32 -12.01
CA THR A 405 22.93 10.19 -11.14
C THR A 405 23.02 11.34 -10.13
N ILE A 406 22.78 12.57 -10.58
CA ILE A 406 22.76 13.74 -9.68
C ILE A 406 21.64 13.59 -8.64
N LEU A 407 20.42 13.21 -9.05
CA LEU A 407 19.32 12.96 -8.13
C LEU A 407 19.67 11.87 -7.09
N LEU A 408 20.28 10.77 -7.53
CA LEU A 408 20.73 9.71 -6.62
C LEU A 408 21.74 10.21 -5.59
N ILE A 409 22.72 11.03 -6.01
CA ILE A 409 23.71 11.63 -5.10
C ILE A 409 23.03 12.56 -4.11
N ILE A 410 22.07 13.38 -4.54
CA ILE A 410 21.33 14.29 -3.67
C ILE A 410 20.55 13.48 -2.63
N ILE A 411 19.80 12.47 -3.04
CA ILE A 411 19.01 11.60 -2.15
C ILE A 411 19.96 10.89 -1.14
N ALA A 412 21.07 10.34 -1.61
CA ALA A 412 22.05 9.69 -0.75
C ALA A 412 22.63 10.64 0.28
N ARG A 413 22.93 11.88 -0.10
CA ARG A 413 23.40 12.93 0.83
C ARG A 413 22.33 13.34 1.85
N GLN A 414 21.09 13.52 1.39
CA GLN A 414 19.97 13.83 2.30
C GLN A 414 19.73 12.70 3.32
N TYR A 415 19.75 11.45 2.85
CA TYR A 415 19.64 10.29 3.72
C TYR A 415 20.78 10.24 4.74
N HIS A 416 22.04 10.44 4.30
CA HIS A 416 23.20 10.49 5.19
C HIS A 416 23.06 11.60 6.23
N MET A 417 22.59 12.78 5.84
CA MET A 417 22.33 13.90 6.75
C MET A 417 21.29 13.55 7.80
N LEU A 418 20.16 12.93 7.38
CA LEU A 418 19.09 12.54 8.29
C LEU A 418 19.50 11.46 9.31
N VAL A 419 20.40 10.55 8.90
CA VAL A 419 20.80 9.41 9.76
C VAL A 419 22.02 9.72 10.62
N ASN A 420 22.98 10.52 10.11
CA ASN A 420 24.29 10.68 10.76
C ASN A 420 24.56 12.09 11.30
N ASP A 421 23.82 13.11 10.85
CA ASP A 421 24.06 14.46 11.35
C ASP A 421 23.42 14.65 12.74
N ASN A 422 24.09 15.45 13.55
CA ASN A 422 23.61 15.78 14.89
C ASN A 422 22.34 16.64 14.81
N PRO A 423 21.18 16.16 15.30
CA PRO A 423 19.94 16.92 15.28
C PRO A 423 19.91 18.11 16.22
N GLY A 424 21.05 18.47 16.82
CA GLY A 424 21.19 19.59 17.77
C GLY A 424 21.03 19.18 19.23
N TYR A 425 20.87 17.90 19.51
CA TYR A 425 20.85 17.31 20.85
C TYR A 425 21.59 15.97 20.85
N SER A 426 22.21 15.64 22.01
CA SER A 426 22.87 14.35 22.21
C SER A 426 21.87 13.29 22.59
N PHE A 427 21.77 12.24 21.77
CA PHE A 427 20.89 11.09 22.03
C PHE A 427 21.65 9.82 22.46
N ASP A 428 22.97 9.87 22.58
CA ASP A 428 23.84 8.73 22.94
C ASP A 428 23.52 8.15 24.32
N ARG A 429 22.78 8.90 25.15
CA ARG A 429 22.40 8.52 26.51
C ARG A 429 20.91 8.70 26.78
N LEU A 430 20.09 8.87 25.73
CA LEU A 430 18.64 8.97 25.88
C LEU A 430 18.01 7.58 25.78
N LEU A 431 17.38 7.16 26.87
CA LEU A 431 16.53 5.97 26.88
C LEU A 431 15.08 6.44 26.81
N TYR A 432 14.37 6.09 25.72
CA TYR A 432 12.94 6.32 25.62
C TYR A 432 12.20 5.05 26.02
N CYS A 433 11.37 5.14 27.06
CA CYS A 433 10.49 4.06 27.49
C CYS A 433 9.04 4.49 27.36
N GLN A 434 8.27 3.76 26.58
CA GLN A 434 6.84 3.95 26.49
C GLN A 434 6.17 3.35 27.72
N THR A 435 5.45 4.16 28.49
CA THR A 435 4.81 3.77 29.76
C THR A 435 3.27 3.82 29.69
N GLU A 436 2.71 3.84 28.49
CA GLU A 436 1.26 3.76 28.28
C GLU A 436 0.75 2.40 28.77
N GLY A 437 -0.36 2.42 29.50
CA GLY A 437 -0.92 1.19 30.10
C GLY A 437 -0.28 0.73 31.42
N VAL A 438 0.83 1.33 31.86
CA VAL A 438 1.47 1.01 33.13
C VAL A 438 0.81 1.78 34.28
N ALA A 439 0.42 1.08 35.34
CA ALA A 439 -0.17 1.71 36.54
C ALA A 439 0.73 2.83 37.08
N PRO A 440 0.17 3.97 37.54
CA PRO A 440 0.95 5.13 38.01
C PRO A 440 1.99 4.81 39.07
N ALA A 441 1.68 3.88 39.99
CA ALA A 441 2.59 3.44 41.03
C ALA A 441 3.78 2.65 40.47
N ALA A 442 3.57 1.79 39.48
CA ALA A 442 4.64 1.04 38.82
C ALA A 442 5.52 1.95 37.95
N ARG A 443 4.92 2.96 37.29
CA ARG A 443 5.64 3.99 36.55
C ARG A 443 6.56 4.81 37.48
N ALA A 444 6.05 5.27 38.62
CA ALA A 444 6.82 6.02 39.58
C ALA A 444 8.02 5.21 40.11
N LYS A 445 7.81 3.94 40.42
CA LYS A 445 8.86 3.02 40.86
C LYS A 445 9.93 2.80 39.78
N ALA A 446 9.50 2.59 38.53
CA ALA A 446 10.43 2.41 37.41
C ALA A 446 11.28 3.66 37.16
N ILE A 447 10.70 4.86 37.26
CA ILE A 447 11.44 6.14 37.13
C ILE A 447 12.45 6.28 38.28
N GLU A 448 12.10 5.91 39.51
CA GLU A 448 13.01 5.97 40.64
C GLU A 448 14.17 4.98 40.50
N GLU A 449 13.91 3.75 40.06
CA GLU A 449 14.95 2.75 39.78
C GLU A 449 15.89 3.20 38.65
N LEU A 450 15.33 3.75 37.55
CA LEU A 450 16.12 4.28 36.43
C LEU A 450 17.05 5.45 36.84
N ARG A 451 16.59 6.32 37.78
CA ARG A 451 17.41 7.41 38.32
C ARG A 451 18.58 6.94 39.17
N ARG A 452 18.52 5.69 39.66
CA ARG A 452 19.59 5.08 40.48
C ARG A 452 20.65 4.39 39.63
N LEU A 453 20.42 4.24 38.32
CA LEU A 453 21.41 3.71 37.41
C LEU A 453 22.53 4.71 37.21
N PRO A 454 23.83 4.27 37.19
CA PRO A 454 25.00 5.12 37.07
C PRO A 454 25.07 5.83 35.70
#